data_38c9a3c93e58964978d89b3180295fee
#
_entry.id   38c9a3c93e58964978d89b3180295fee
#
_cell.length_a   1.000
_cell.length_b   1.000
_cell.length_c   1.000
_cell.angle_alpha   90.00
_cell.angle_beta   90.00
_cell.angle_gamma   90.00
#
_symmetry.space_group_name_H-M   'P 1'
#
loop_
_entity.id
_entity.type
_entity.pdbx_description
1 polymer ?
#
loop_
_entity_poly.entity_id
_entity_poly.type
_entity_poly.pdbx_seq_one_letter_code
_entity_poly.pdbx_strand_id
1 'polypeptide(L)'
;MKDMKKIIVASDSFKGSLTSIEVANAVEIGIKNVFPQCNVIKTNVADGGEGTVEAIIKSLGGDLYTTAVTDPLGRPIEAEYGVVNLNGVKTAVIEMSSASGLPLLLPDEQNPWITSTYGTGEMILDALNRGCRKFLVGIGGSATNDAGTGMLSALGVKFFDSQGQRLKGCGKDLKSIAQIDLSLIHI
;
A
#
# COMPACT_ATOMS: atom_id res chain seq x y z
N MET A 1 -40.84 17.25 -7.91
CA MET A 1 -39.57 16.49 -7.78
C MET A 1 -39.71 15.57 -6.59
N LYS A 2 -39.37 14.28 -6.70
CA LYS A 2 -39.39 13.36 -5.53
C LYS A 2 -38.40 13.88 -4.50
N ASP A 3 -38.83 13.99 -3.24
CA ASP A 3 -37.95 14.35 -2.13
C ASP A 3 -36.87 13.27 -1.98
N MET A 4 -35.62 13.62 -2.30
CA MET A 4 -34.48 12.75 -2.11
C MET A 4 -34.09 12.78 -0.63
N LYS A 5 -34.37 11.70 0.10
CA LYS A 5 -34.20 11.65 1.56
C LYS A 5 -32.77 11.31 1.98
N LYS A 6 -32.08 10.47 1.19
CA LYS A 6 -30.75 9.95 1.54
C LYS A 6 -29.93 9.64 0.28
N ILE A 7 -28.68 10.06 0.27
CA ILE A 7 -27.68 9.72 -0.76
C ILE A 7 -26.43 9.21 -0.07
N ILE A 8 -25.85 8.14 -0.59
CA ILE A 8 -24.54 7.64 -0.18
C ILE A 8 -23.55 8.06 -1.27
N VAL A 9 -22.49 8.75 -0.87
CA VAL A 9 -21.35 9.11 -1.72
C VAL A 9 -20.19 8.20 -1.38
N ALA A 10 -19.84 7.33 -2.33
CA ALA A 10 -18.76 6.37 -2.23
C ALA A 10 -17.84 6.57 -3.44
N SER A 11 -16.88 7.47 -3.34
CA SER A 11 -15.93 7.76 -4.41
C SER A 11 -14.52 7.43 -3.99
N ASP A 12 -13.72 6.97 -4.94
CA ASP A 12 -12.27 6.90 -4.84
C ASP A 12 -11.66 8.29 -5.07
N SER A 13 -10.35 8.42 -4.87
CA SER A 13 -9.57 9.61 -5.20
C SER A 13 -9.50 9.85 -6.71
N PHE A 14 -9.36 11.12 -7.12
CA PHE A 14 -8.95 11.47 -8.47
C PHE A 14 -7.43 11.62 -8.48
N LYS A 15 -6.75 10.56 -8.87
CA LYS A 15 -5.29 10.42 -8.81
C LYS A 15 -4.55 11.66 -9.30
N GLY A 16 -3.69 12.23 -8.43
CA GLY A 16 -2.93 13.45 -8.72
C GLY A 16 -3.75 14.75 -8.66
N SER A 17 -5.03 14.72 -8.23
CA SER A 17 -5.90 15.89 -8.19
C SER A 17 -6.62 16.08 -6.85
N LEU A 18 -7.51 15.15 -6.47
CA LEU A 18 -8.34 15.25 -5.27
C LEU A 18 -8.35 13.94 -4.49
N THR A 19 -8.30 14.05 -3.17
CA THR A 19 -8.53 12.90 -2.27
C THR A 19 -9.99 12.45 -2.33
N SER A 20 -10.28 11.21 -1.92
CA SER A 20 -11.65 10.69 -1.84
C SER A 20 -12.56 11.55 -0.94
N ILE A 21 -12.00 12.15 0.12
CA ILE A 21 -12.71 13.04 1.03
C ILE A 21 -13.07 14.36 0.34
N GLU A 22 -12.14 14.98 -0.39
CA GLU A 22 -12.37 16.21 -1.13
C GLU A 22 -13.44 16.02 -2.21
N VAL A 23 -13.38 14.90 -2.95
CA VAL A 23 -14.40 14.53 -3.93
C VAL A 23 -15.76 14.39 -3.24
N ALA A 24 -15.84 13.64 -2.14
CA ALA A 24 -17.07 13.42 -1.41
C ALA A 24 -17.67 14.74 -0.85
N ASN A 25 -16.82 15.67 -0.40
CA ASN A 25 -17.24 17.00 0.07
C ASN A 25 -17.80 17.85 -1.08
N ALA A 26 -17.13 17.86 -2.24
CA ALA A 26 -17.61 18.58 -3.41
C ALA A 26 -18.95 18.05 -3.91
N VAL A 27 -19.11 16.71 -3.95
CA VAL A 27 -20.38 16.05 -4.30
C VAL A 27 -21.49 16.39 -3.30
N GLU A 28 -21.20 16.38 -1.99
CA GLU A 28 -22.17 16.78 -0.96
C GLU A 28 -22.67 18.20 -1.19
N ILE A 29 -21.78 19.16 -1.45
CA ILE A 29 -22.16 20.55 -1.74
C ILE A 29 -23.11 20.61 -2.94
N GLY A 30 -22.80 19.90 -4.02
CA GLY A 30 -23.65 19.83 -5.21
C GLY A 30 -25.03 19.25 -4.90
N ILE A 31 -25.10 18.16 -4.12
CA ILE A 31 -26.35 17.54 -3.69
C ILE A 31 -27.17 18.52 -2.85
N LYS A 32 -26.57 19.18 -1.87
CA LYS A 32 -27.24 20.12 -0.97
C LYS A 32 -27.77 21.37 -1.67
N ASN A 33 -27.14 21.80 -2.77
CA ASN A 33 -27.64 22.91 -3.58
C ASN A 33 -28.99 22.57 -4.27
N VAL A 34 -29.21 21.29 -4.59
CA VAL A 34 -30.45 20.83 -5.24
C VAL A 34 -31.46 20.25 -4.24
N PHE A 35 -30.95 19.55 -3.23
CA PHE A 35 -31.73 18.86 -2.19
C PHE A 35 -31.22 19.25 -0.79
N PRO A 36 -31.57 20.47 -0.27
CA PRO A 36 -31.01 20.99 0.98
C PRO A 36 -31.25 20.09 2.21
N GLN A 37 -32.37 19.34 2.21
CA GLN A 37 -32.75 18.44 3.31
C GLN A 37 -32.29 17.01 3.13
N CYS A 38 -31.57 16.69 2.06
CA CYS A 38 -31.05 15.35 1.81
C CYS A 38 -29.99 14.96 2.86
N ASN A 39 -30.14 13.78 3.46
CA ASN A 39 -29.08 13.20 4.30
C ASN A 39 -27.99 12.60 3.39
N VAL A 40 -26.81 13.21 3.38
CA VAL A 40 -25.67 12.72 2.60
C VAL A 40 -24.73 11.94 3.51
N ILE A 41 -24.54 10.66 3.22
CA ILE A 41 -23.57 9.80 3.91
C ILE A 41 -22.36 9.66 2.99
N LYS A 42 -21.22 10.08 3.50
CA LYS A 42 -19.92 9.91 2.81
C LYS A 42 -19.24 8.65 3.32
N THR A 43 -18.79 7.80 2.42
CA THR A 43 -17.97 6.63 2.76
C THR A 43 -16.75 6.61 1.86
N ASN A 44 -15.61 6.35 2.46
CA ASN A 44 -14.38 6.20 1.70
C ASN A 44 -14.36 4.80 1.07
N VAL A 45 -14.04 4.77 -0.21
CA VAL A 45 -13.77 3.53 -0.94
C VAL A 45 -12.29 3.54 -1.27
N ALA A 46 -11.63 2.43 -1.05
CA ALA A 46 -10.22 2.26 -1.32
C ALA A 46 -10.02 1.06 -2.25
N ASP A 47 -9.18 1.23 -3.27
CA ASP A 47 -8.90 0.22 -4.30
C ASP A 47 -7.62 -0.59 -4.02
N GLY A 48 -7.05 -0.44 -2.83
CA GLY A 48 -5.78 -1.03 -2.44
C GLY A 48 -4.56 -0.15 -2.76
N GLY A 49 -4.80 1.07 -3.26
CA GLY A 49 -3.78 2.10 -3.46
C GLY A 49 -3.76 3.14 -2.34
N GLU A 50 -3.30 4.33 -2.66
CA GLU A 50 -3.20 5.48 -1.75
C GLU A 50 -4.54 5.79 -1.07
N GLY A 51 -4.51 5.95 0.27
CA GLY A 51 -5.67 6.24 1.11
C GLY A 51 -6.40 5.00 1.65
N THR A 52 -5.98 3.79 1.30
CA THR A 52 -6.56 2.53 1.81
C THR A 52 -6.33 2.38 3.32
N VAL A 53 -5.11 2.65 3.81
CA VAL A 53 -4.76 2.59 5.23
C VAL A 53 -5.62 3.57 6.02
N GLU A 54 -5.69 4.83 5.56
CA GLU A 54 -6.48 5.86 6.22
C GLU A 54 -7.98 5.49 6.28
N ALA A 55 -8.53 4.99 5.17
CA ALA A 55 -9.93 4.57 5.10
C ALA A 55 -10.25 3.44 6.08
N ILE A 56 -9.37 2.43 6.18
CA ILE A 56 -9.54 1.29 7.08
C ILE A 56 -9.39 1.73 8.55
N ILE A 57 -8.37 2.53 8.89
CA ILE A 57 -8.17 3.05 10.25
C ILE A 57 -9.37 3.90 10.70
N LYS A 58 -9.89 4.77 9.83
CA LYS A 58 -11.09 5.57 10.14
C LYS A 58 -12.34 4.72 10.35
N SER A 59 -12.47 3.62 9.63
CA SER A 59 -13.67 2.78 9.67
C SER A 59 -13.67 1.78 10.84
N LEU A 60 -12.50 1.23 11.17
CA LEU A 60 -12.38 0.13 12.15
C LEU A 60 -11.73 0.57 13.47
N GLY A 61 -11.16 1.75 13.51
CA GLY A 61 -10.24 2.17 14.56
C GLY A 61 -8.88 1.49 14.44
N GLY A 62 -7.86 2.04 15.07
CA GLY A 62 -6.52 1.48 15.06
C GLY A 62 -5.46 2.56 15.14
N ASP A 63 -4.21 2.17 14.99
CA ASP A 63 -3.05 3.04 15.11
C ASP A 63 -2.28 3.10 13.78
N LEU A 64 -1.70 4.27 13.49
CA LEU A 64 -0.73 4.46 12.42
C LEU A 64 0.68 4.32 12.98
N TYR A 65 1.54 3.68 12.24
CA TYR A 65 2.96 3.51 12.55
C TYR A 65 3.81 3.98 11.38
N THR A 66 4.83 4.76 11.70
CA THR A 66 5.87 5.16 10.75
C THR A 66 7.10 4.30 10.97
N THR A 67 7.75 3.87 9.90
CA THR A 67 8.97 3.08 9.94
C THR A 67 9.94 3.50 8.84
N ALA A 68 11.24 3.43 9.14
CA ALA A 68 12.30 3.67 8.17
C ALA A 68 12.43 2.47 7.24
N VAL A 69 12.34 2.72 5.94
CA VAL A 69 12.39 1.71 4.88
C VAL A 69 13.16 2.25 3.68
N THR A 70 13.28 1.45 2.63
CA THR A 70 13.85 1.89 1.35
C THR A 70 12.76 2.15 0.31
N ASP A 71 12.99 3.15 -0.54
CA ASP A 71 12.18 3.41 -1.74
C ASP A 71 12.46 2.37 -2.84
N PRO A 72 11.76 2.41 -4.01
CA PRO A 72 11.96 1.44 -5.09
C PRO A 72 13.39 1.36 -5.63
N LEU A 73 14.20 2.40 -5.43
CA LEU A 73 15.62 2.47 -5.87
C LEU A 73 16.60 2.20 -4.74
N GLY A 74 16.13 1.90 -3.51
CA GLY A 74 16.97 1.59 -2.36
C GLY A 74 17.42 2.82 -1.57
N ARG A 75 16.80 3.99 -1.76
CA ARG A 75 17.06 5.20 -0.97
C ARG A 75 16.27 5.17 0.34
N PRO A 76 16.82 5.63 1.47
CA PRO A 76 16.11 5.64 2.75
C PRO A 76 14.95 6.64 2.72
N ILE A 77 13.79 6.18 3.17
CA ILE A 77 12.57 6.98 3.36
C ILE A 77 11.84 6.55 4.63
N GLU A 78 10.87 7.33 5.05
CA GLU A 78 9.87 6.93 6.04
C GLU A 78 8.57 6.53 5.33
N ALA A 79 7.98 5.41 5.74
CA ALA A 79 6.71 4.94 5.24
C ALA A 79 5.74 4.65 6.39
N GLU A 80 4.45 4.84 6.14
CA GLU A 80 3.39 4.61 7.12
C GLU A 80 2.56 3.38 6.78
N TYR A 81 2.09 2.69 7.83
CA TYR A 81 1.12 1.61 7.73
C TYR A 81 0.18 1.61 8.94
N GLY A 82 -0.98 0.98 8.79
CA GLY A 82 -1.96 0.87 9.85
C GLY A 82 -1.90 -0.45 10.60
N VAL A 83 -2.31 -0.44 11.87
CA VAL A 83 -2.55 -1.67 12.64
C VAL A 83 -3.94 -1.60 13.24
N VAL A 84 -4.76 -2.60 12.92
CA VAL A 84 -6.14 -2.74 13.40
C VAL A 84 -6.32 -4.06 14.14
N ASN A 85 -7.35 -4.14 14.96
CA ASN A 85 -7.77 -5.41 15.56
C ASN A 85 -8.95 -5.98 14.75
N LEU A 86 -8.73 -7.05 14.02
CA LEU A 86 -9.78 -7.75 13.29
C LEU A 86 -10.13 -9.05 14.02
N ASN A 87 -11.30 -9.07 14.66
CA ASN A 87 -11.80 -10.25 15.40
C ASN A 87 -10.79 -10.77 16.45
N GLY A 88 -10.18 -9.88 17.20
CA GLY A 88 -9.18 -10.21 18.22
C GLY A 88 -7.78 -10.46 17.68
N VAL A 89 -7.55 -10.34 16.38
CA VAL A 89 -6.23 -10.55 15.75
C VAL A 89 -5.62 -9.22 15.29
N LYS A 90 -4.41 -8.95 15.79
CA LYS A 90 -3.62 -7.79 15.39
C LYS A 90 -3.22 -7.91 13.92
N THR A 91 -3.78 -7.05 13.08
CA THR A 91 -3.66 -7.10 11.63
C THR A 91 -2.99 -5.83 11.11
N ALA A 92 -1.91 -5.96 10.36
CA ALA A 92 -1.29 -4.85 9.67
C ALA A 92 -2.02 -4.56 8.35
N VAL A 93 -2.23 -3.29 8.06
CA VAL A 93 -2.78 -2.78 6.80
C VAL A 93 -1.69 -1.97 6.13
N ILE A 94 -1.21 -2.43 5.00
CA ILE A 94 -0.05 -1.88 4.30
C ILE A 94 -0.46 -1.48 2.88
N GLU A 95 -0.15 -0.26 2.50
CA GLU A 95 -0.12 0.15 1.10
C GLU A 95 1.29 -0.04 0.56
N MET A 96 1.48 -0.92 -0.41
CA MET A 96 2.81 -1.10 -0.98
C MET A 96 3.35 0.17 -1.64
N SER A 97 2.46 1.06 -2.10
CA SER A 97 2.83 2.34 -2.70
C SER A 97 3.56 3.27 -1.73
N SER A 98 3.40 3.10 -0.42
CA SER A 98 4.09 3.91 0.60
C SER A 98 5.61 3.68 0.60
N ALA A 99 6.07 2.50 0.16
CA ALA A 99 7.50 2.17 0.07
C ALA A 99 7.94 1.77 -1.36
N SER A 100 7.00 1.34 -2.22
CA SER A 100 7.31 0.80 -3.54
C SER A 100 6.45 1.42 -4.65
N GLY A 101 5.95 2.65 -4.42
CA GLY A 101 5.01 3.35 -5.28
C GLY A 101 5.62 4.26 -6.33
N LEU A 102 4.86 4.49 -7.41
CA LEU A 102 5.21 5.44 -8.48
C LEU A 102 5.43 6.88 -7.99
N PRO A 103 4.67 7.42 -6.99
CA PRO A 103 4.89 8.79 -6.51
C PRO A 103 6.26 9.02 -5.86
N LEU A 104 6.99 7.98 -5.49
CA LEU A 104 8.33 8.06 -4.90
C LEU A 104 9.43 8.26 -5.95
N LEU A 105 9.10 8.19 -7.24
CA LEU A 105 10.04 8.24 -8.35
C LEU A 105 9.77 9.43 -9.26
N LEU A 106 10.84 10.06 -9.71
CA LEU A 106 10.77 11.03 -10.80
C LEU A 106 10.38 10.29 -12.11
N PRO A 107 9.79 10.97 -13.09
CA PRO A 107 9.36 10.35 -14.34
C PRO A 107 10.47 9.58 -15.10
N ASP A 108 11.70 10.07 -15.04
CA ASP A 108 12.89 9.44 -15.64
C ASP A 108 13.47 8.29 -14.82
N GLU A 109 13.07 8.17 -13.55
CA GLU A 109 13.44 7.06 -12.67
C GLU A 109 12.49 5.86 -12.76
N GLN A 110 11.34 6.01 -13.42
CA GLN A 110 10.29 4.98 -13.51
C GLN A 110 10.70 3.84 -14.45
N ASN A 111 11.54 2.95 -13.93
CA ASN A 111 12.08 1.82 -14.67
C ASN A 111 11.87 0.50 -13.92
N PRO A 112 10.88 -0.34 -14.33
CA PRO A 112 10.56 -1.59 -13.63
C PRO A 112 11.67 -2.65 -13.66
N TRP A 113 12.71 -2.47 -14.49
CA TRP A 113 13.87 -3.35 -14.48
C TRP A 113 14.73 -3.22 -13.22
N ILE A 114 14.78 -2.04 -12.63
CA ILE A 114 15.70 -1.74 -11.52
C ILE A 114 14.98 -1.48 -10.20
N THR A 115 13.69 -1.21 -10.23
CA THR A 115 12.89 -0.98 -9.03
C THR A 115 12.60 -2.28 -8.27
N SER A 116 12.44 -2.18 -6.95
CA SER A 116 12.29 -3.31 -6.05
C SER A 116 11.18 -3.07 -5.03
N THR A 117 10.51 -4.14 -4.63
CA THR A 117 9.54 -4.17 -3.52
C THR A 117 10.21 -4.33 -2.15
N TYR A 118 11.52 -4.14 -2.03
CA TYR A 118 12.27 -4.40 -0.80
C TYR A 118 11.71 -3.60 0.39
N GLY A 119 11.43 -2.31 0.22
CA GLY A 119 10.85 -1.45 1.26
C GLY A 119 9.47 -1.92 1.74
N THR A 120 8.64 -2.48 0.87
CA THR A 120 7.38 -3.12 1.29
C THR A 120 7.65 -4.30 2.23
N GLY A 121 8.70 -5.09 1.96
CA GLY A 121 9.13 -6.17 2.85
C GLY A 121 9.63 -5.67 4.21
N GLU A 122 10.32 -4.52 4.24
CA GLU A 122 10.75 -3.88 5.48
C GLU A 122 9.55 -3.41 6.33
N MET A 123 8.49 -2.87 5.71
CA MET A 123 7.24 -2.54 6.42
C MET A 123 6.60 -3.80 7.03
N ILE A 124 6.55 -4.91 6.28
CA ILE A 124 6.01 -6.18 6.77
C ILE A 124 6.86 -6.68 7.94
N LEU A 125 8.17 -6.59 7.86
CA LEU A 125 9.08 -7.01 8.92
C LEU A 125 8.89 -6.20 10.20
N ASP A 126 8.75 -4.87 10.10
CA ASP A 126 8.44 -4.02 11.26
C ASP A 126 7.09 -4.39 11.89
N ALA A 127 6.07 -4.62 11.09
CA ALA A 127 4.76 -5.04 11.57
C ALA A 127 4.81 -6.43 12.25
N LEU A 128 5.59 -7.38 11.72
CA LEU A 128 5.85 -8.68 12.36
C LEU A 128 6.52 -8.51 13.74
N ASN A 129 7.53 -7.65 13.83
CA ASN A 129 8.24 -7.34 15.08
C ASN A 129 7.32 -6.69 16.11
N ARG A 130 6.30 -5.94 15.66
CA ARG A 130 5.24 -5.39 16.52
C ARG A 130 4.15 -6.40 16.89
N GLY A 131 4.28 -7.65 16.47
CA GLY A 131 3.39 -8.77 16.81
C GLY A 131 2.19 -8.94 15.89
N CYS A 132 2.15 -8.29 14.72
CA CYS A 132 1.13 -8.59 13.71
C CYS A 132 1.38 -9.99 13.13
N ARG A 133 0.29 -10.73 12.87
CA ARG A 133 0.33 -12.07 12.23
C ARG A 133 -0.68 -12.21 11.11
N LYS A 134 -1.44 -11.14 10.84
CA LYS A 134 -2.27 -11.00 9.66
C LYS A 134 -1.92 -9.71 8.94
N PHE A 135 -2.04 -9.75 7.63
CA PHE A 135 -1.67 -8.65 6.74
C PHE A 135 -2.75 -8.45 5.70
N LEU A 136 -3.15 -7.20 5.51
CA LEU A 136 -3.89 -6.71 4.35
C LEU A 136 -2.93 -5.82 3.57
N VAL A 137 -2.52 -6.28 2.41
CA VAL A 137 -1.57 -5.54 1.57
C VAL A 137 -2.30 -5.04 0.33
N GLY A 138 -2.46 -3.72 0.25
CA GLY A 138 -2.93 -3.05 -0.95
C GLY A 138 -1.79 -2.94 -1.97
N ILE A 139 -2.04 -3.37 -3.21
CA ILE A 139 -1.02 -3.45 -4.27
C ILE A 139 -1.18 -2.38 -5.36
N GLY A 140 -2.10 -1.42 -5.15
CA GLY A 140 -2.29 -0.30 -6.06
C GLY A 140 -1.11 0.67 -6.06
N GLY A 141 -0.89 1.37 -7.18
CA GLY A 141 0.13 2.42 -7.30
C GLY A 141 1.59 1.95 -7.38
N SER A 142 1.84 0.66 -7.61
CA SER A 142 3.19 0.07 -7.67
C SER A 142 4.07 0.67 -8.77
N ALA A 143 5.35 0.92 -8.45
CA ALA A 143 6.42 1.27 -9.38
C ALA A 143 7.27 0.06 -9.80
N THR A 144 6.92 -1.15 -9.36
CA THR A 144 7.80 -2.32 -9.40
C THR A 144 7.19 -3.46 -10.22
N ASN A 145 8.04 -4.29 -10.80
CA ASN A 145 7.65 -5.54 -11.46
C ASN A 145 8.74 -6.60 -11.21
N ASP A 146 8.92 -6.93 -9.93
CA ASP A 146 9.95 -7.86 -9.45
C ASP A 146 9.37 -9.19 -8.93
N ALA A 147 8.10 -9.47 -9.20
CA ALA A 147 7.36 -10.65 -8.69
C ALA A 147 7.47 -10.80 -7.15
N GLY A 148 7.65 -9.68 -6.42
CA GLY A 148 7.79 -9.68 -4.97
C GLY A 148 9.14 -10.18 -4.45
N THR A 149 10.13 -10.39 -5.31
CA THR A 149 11.44 -10.91 -4.88
C THR A 149 12.18 -9.94 -3.96
N GLY A 150 12.02 -8.64 -4.14
CA GLY A 150 12.55 -7.63 -3.21
C GLY A 150 11.90 -7.75 -1.84
N MET A 151 10.57 -7.77 -1.76
CA MET A 151 9.80 -7.94 -0.54
C MET A 151 10.22 -9.21 0.22
N LEU A 152 10.28 -10.32 -0.49
CA LEU A 152 10.72 -11.60 0.09
C LEU A 152 12.17 -11.56 0.56
N SER A 153 13.05 -10.83 -0.14
CA SER A 153 14.45 -10.67 0.28
C SER A 153 14.59 -9.90 1.59
N ALA A 154 13.77 -8.88 1.82
CA ALA A 154 13.72 -8.17 3.10
C ALA A 154 13.24 -9.08 4.26
N LEU A 155 12.38 -10.06 3.94
CA LEU A 155 11.88 -11.06 4.90
C LEU A 155 12.85 -12.24 5.10
N GLY A 156 14.01 -12.27 4.41
CA GLY A 156 15.05 -13.27 4.63
C GLY A 156 15.20 -14.31 3.53
N VAL A 157 14.33 -14.33 2.50
CA VAL A 157 14.51 -15.20 1.32
C VAL A 157 15.77 -14.78 0.56
N LYS A 158 16.53 -15.74 0.06
CA LYS A 158 17.68 -15.45 -0.78
C LYS A 158 17.48 -16.05 -2.16
N PHE A 159 17.76 -15.25 -3.17
CA PHE A 159 17.69 -15.62 -4.58
C PHE A 159 19.12 -15.66 -5.15
N PHE A 160 19.43 -16.71 -5.89
CA PHE A 160 20.75 -16.93 -6.50
C PHE A 160 20.61 -17.22 -7.98
N ASP A 161 21.61 -16.80 -8.74
CA ASP A 161 21.75 -17.16 -10.13
C ASP A 161 22.38 -18.57 -10.31
N SER A 162 22.57 -18.98 -11.56
CA SER A 162 23.19 -20.29 -11.91
C SER A 162 24.66 -20.42 -11.48
N GLN A 163 25.31 -19.30 -11.14
CA GLN A 163 26.70 -19.27 -10.66
C GLN A 163 26.79 -19.18 -9.12
N GLY A 164 25.65 -19.18 -8.43
CA GLY A 164 25.56 -19.05 -6.98
C GLY A 164 25.75 -17.61 -6.48
N GLN A 165 25.66 -16.61 -7.36
CA GLN A 165 25.73 -15.21 -6.95
C GLN A 165 24.35 -14.75 -6.43
N ARG A 166 24.35 -14.03 -5.30
CA ARG A 166 23.13 -13.51 -4.70
C ARG A 166 22.56 -12.37 -5.54
N LEU A 167 21.28 -12.47 -5.86
CA LEU A 167 20.49 -11.46 -6.56
C LEU A 167 19.87 -10.47 -5.57
N LYS A 168 19.67 -9.22 -6.00
CA LYS A 168 19.12 -8.15 -5.16
C LYS A 168 17.60 -8.21 -5.02
N GLY A 169 16.89 -8.80 -5.99
CA GLY A 169 15.44 -8.85 -6.03
C GLY A 169 14.84 -7.60 -6.67
N CYS A 170 15.14 -7.38 -7.93
CA CYS A 170 14.50 -6.37 -8.78
C CYS A 170 14.10 -6.99 -10.13
N GLY A 171 13.34 -6.27 -10.95
CA GLY A 171 12.76 -6.81 -12.19
C GLY A 171 13.76 -7.51 -13.11
N LYS A 172 14.96 -6.94 -13.31
CA LYS A 172 16.00 -7.55 -14.17
C LYS A 172 16.53 -8.86 -13.65
N ASP A 173 16.45 -9.11 -12.34
CA ASP A 173 17.01 -10.30 -11.71
C ASP A 173 16.14 -11.54 -11.97
N LEU A 174 14.84 -11.37 -12.27
CA LEU A 174 13.86 -12.46 -12.40
C LEU A 174 14.31 -13.55 -13.37
N LYS A 175 14.83 -13.16 -14.53
CA LYS A 175 15.28 -14.12 -15.56
C LYS A 175 16.52 -14.93 -15.17
N SER A 176 17.24 -14.47 -14.15
CA SER A 176 18.51 -15.08 -13.71
C SER A 176 18.36 -15.95 -12.48
N ILE A 177 17.17 -15.99 -11.85
CA ILE A 177 16.93 -16.81 -10.65
C ILE A 177 17.02 -18.28 -11.02
N ALA A 178 18.00 -18.99 -10.43
CA ALA A 178 18.21 -20.42 -10.57
C ALA A 178 17.97 -21.18 -9.27
N GLN A 179 18.16 -20.52 -8.11
CA GLN A 179 17.96 -21.14 -6.79
C GLN A 179 17.29 -20.15 -5.84
N ILE A 180 16.41 -20.67 -4.98
CA ILE A 180 15.73 -19.96 -3.91
C ILE A 180 16.06 -20.65 -2.59
N ASP A 181 16.57 -19.88 -1.61
CA ASP A 181 16.85 -20.33 -0.24
C ASP A 181 15.82 -19.74 0.72
N LEU A 182 15.03 -20.58 1.35
CA LEU A 182 13.99 -20.23 2.33
C LEU A 182 14.42 -20.53 3.77
N SER A 183 15.67 -20.93 4.00
CA SER A 183 16.14 -21.45 5.30
C SER A 183 16.07 -20.47 6.45
N LEU A 184 16.00 -19.16 6.18
CA LEU A 184 15.93 -18.09 7.20
C LEU A 184 14.50 -17.57 7.42
N ILE A 185 13.50 -18.06 6.70
CA ILE A 185 12.12 -17.66 6.96
C ILE A 185 11.58 -18.53 8.10
N HIS A 186 11.61 -17.99 9.29
CA HIS A 186 10.93 -18.51 10.48
C HIS A 186 9.84 -17.53 10.89
N ILE A 187 8.75 -17.49 10.12
CA ILE A 187 7.59 -16.67 10.44
C ILE A 187 6.55 -17.50 11.18
#